data_23b35429b9549d0ca83f678a8e6aff3a
#
_entry.id   23b35429b9549d0ca83f678a8e6aff3a
#
_cell.length_a   1.000
_cell.length_b   1.000
_cell.length_c   1.000
_cell.angle_alpha   90.00
_cell.angle_beta   90.00
_cell.angle_gamma   90.00
#
_symmetry.space_group_name_H-M   'P 1'
#
loop_
_entity.id
_entity.type
_entity.pdbx_description
1 polymer ?
#
loop_
_entity_poly.entity_id
_entity_poly.type
_entity_poly.pdbx_seq_one_letter_code
_entity_poly.pdbx_strand_id
1 'polypeptide(L)'
;MELPIELKIAIDKQIHGLDYAALKRDLQSLGIRYRTQSGQDRRLLTRHQEAAAYAIARMPATYGAVFTALSHALAMTPLRPATVLDAGAGTGAASWAAYALLDIESLVCLEREGAMMQMGQTLMAEGPPPLRTAKWVRHDLIAADIPARADLVIASYVLNEMQDAERAKVIEKLWNAADQMLLLVEPGTPAGYAQLMNARQALLQLGAFLAAPCPHASACPMPPHDWCHFKCRVPRSRLHRQLKDGTVPYEDEKFMYLAVTREPCRRADARIVRHPLTDKGKISLELCTLQGIRKADVHKKDGALYKRARKVKCGDEWETES
;
A
#
# COMPACT_ATOMS: atom_id res chain seq x y z
N MET A 1 11.14 -6.40 5.67
CA MET A 1 10.53 -5.36 6.52
C MET A 1 9.77 -6.06 7.64
N GLU A 2 9.89 -5.59 8.87
CA GLU A 2 9.23 -6.18 10.04
C GLU A 2 8.11 -5.29 10.55
N LEU A 3 7.05 -5.89 11.09
CA LEU A 3 6.03 -5.17 11.84
C LEU A 3 6.65 -4.55 13.11
N PRO A 4 6.13 -3.39 13.58
CA PRO A 4 6.45 -2.88 14.92
C PRO A 4 6.23 -3.94 16.00
N ILE A 5 7.06 -3.91 17.04
CA ILE A 5 6.99 -4.93 18.09
C ILE A 5 5.66 -4.86 18.85
N GLU A 6 5.15 -3.66 19.08
CA GLU A 6 3.88 -3.41 19.73
C GLU A 6 2.73 -4.05 18.94
N LEU A 7 2.75 -3.91 17.60
CA LEU A 7 1.75 -4.52 16.73
C LEU A 7 1.84 -6.05 16.74
N LYS A 8 3.05 -6.63 16.75
CA LYS A 8 3.23 -8.08 16.88
C LYS A 8 2.62 -8.59 18.19
N ILE A 9 2.93 -7.93 19.30
CA ILE A 9 2.38 -8.27 20.62
C ILE A 9 0.85 -8.14 20.63
N ALA A 10 0.31 -7.05 20.05
CA ALA A 10 -1.12 -6.83 19.97
C ALA A 10 -1.84 -7.96 19.20
N ILE A 11 -1.30 -8.35 18.03
CA ILE A 11 -1.83 -9.47 17.25
C ILE A 11 -1.77 -10.77 18.06
N ASP A 12 -0.62 -11.08 18.69
CA ASP A 12 -0.45 -12.31 19.47
C ASP A 12 -1.46 -12.40 20.64
N LYS A 13 -1.75 -11.29 21.31
CA LYS A 13 -2.79 -11.22 22.35
C LYS A 13 -4.18 -11.56 21.82
N GLN A 14 -4.55 -11.10 20.62
CA GLN A 14 -5.89 -11.31 20.03
C GLN A 14 -6.13 -12.75 19.57
N ILE A 15 -5.09 -13.53 19.39
CA ILE A 15 -5.18 -14.92 18.94
C ILE A 15 -4.98 -15.94 20.06
N HIS A 16 -4.54 -15.48 21.22
CA HIS A 16 -4.33 -16.37 22.37
C HIS A 16 -5.64 -17.04 22.77
N GLY A 17 -5.66 -18.38 22.75
CA GLY A 17 -6.84 -19.17 23.10
C GLY A 17 -7.87 -19.37 21.98
N LEU A 18 -7.66 -18.83 20.79
CA LEU A 18 -8.54 -19.10 19.65
C LEU A 18 -8.29 -20.49 19.05
N ASP A 19 -9.36 -21.13 18.57
CA ASP A 19 -9.25 -22.40 17.86
C ASP A 19 -8.56 -22.19 16.50
N TYR A 20 -7.40 -22.80 16.36
CA TYR A 20 -6.58 -22.76 15.15
C TYR A 20 -7.34 -23.27 13.90
N ALA A 21 -8.10 -24.37 14.03
CA ALA A 21 -8.84 -24.94 12.91
C ALA A 21 -9.97 -23.99 12.45
N ALA A 22 -10.61 -23.28 13.39
CA ALA A 22 -11.57 -22.24 13.07
C ALA A 22 -10.94 -21.06 12.36
N LEU A 23 -9.81 -20.53 12.85
CA LEU A 23 -9.06 -19.45 12.19
C LEU A 23 -8.66 -19.79 10.76
N LYS A 24 -8.21 -21.03 10.52
CA LYS A 24 -7.82 -21.49 9.19
C LYS A 24 -9.02 -21.55 8.24
N ARG A 25 -10.16 -22.08 8.69
CA ARG A 25 -11.42 -22.09 7.92
C ARG A 25 -11.89 -20.68 7.59
N ASP A 26 -11.85 -19.77 8.57
CA ASP A 26 -12.25 -18.39 8.39
C ASP A 26 -11.34 -17.67 7.36
N LEU A 27 -10.03 -17.88 7.42
CA LEU A 27 -9.08 -17.32 6.46
C LEU A 27 -9.32 -17.83 5.03
N GLN A 28 -9.58 -19.13 4.86
CA GLN A 28 -9.89 -19.73 3.55
C GLN A 28 -11.21 -19.16 2.98
N SER A 29 -12.25 -19.07 3.82
CA SER A 29 -13.54 -18.48 3.45
C SER A 29 -13.41 -17.01 3.06
N LEU A 30 -12.63 -16.21 3.81
CA LEU A 30 -12.30 -14.83 3.47
C LEU A 30 -11.60 -14.74 2.11
N GLY A 31 -10.59 -15.57 1.89
CA GLY A 31 -9.86 -15.59 0.62
C GLY A 31 -10.74 -15.89 -0.60
N ILE A 32 -11.76 -16.75 -0.45
CA ILE A 32 -12.77 -17.03 -1.49
C ILE A 32 -13.66 -15.80 -1.68
N ARG A 33 -14.23 -15.24 -0.61
CA ARG A 33 -15.11 -14.06 -0.67
C ARG A 33 -14.42 -12.85 -1.35
N TYR A 34 -13.19 -12.54 -0.98
CA TYR A 34 -12.42 -11.46 -1.62
C TYR A 34 -12.20 -11.70 -3.13
N ARG A 35 -11.97 -12.93 -3.55
CA ARG A 35 -11.78 -13.24 -4.98
C ARG A 35 -13.07 -13.26 -5.80
N THR A 36 -14.21 -13.64 -5.20
CA THR A 36 -15.45 -13.90 -5.93
C THR A 36 -16.53 -12.85 -5.73
N GLN A 37 -16.44 -12.05 -4.67
CA GLN A 37 -17.48 -11.11 -4.24
C GLN A 37 -17.01 -9.66 -4.10
N SER A 38 -15.72 -9.36 -4.31
CA SER A 38 -15.24 -7.98 -4.40
C SER A 38 -15.94 -7.25 -5.53
N GLY A 39 -16.33 -5.99 -5.31
CA GLY A 39 -17.06 -5.17 -6.28
C GLY A 39 -18.56 -5.45 -6.37
N GLN A 40 -19.14 -6.26 -5.48
CA GLN A 40 -20.57 -6.59 -5.47
C GLN A 40 -21.34 -5.90 -4.33
N ASP A 41 -20.79 -4.89 -3.70
CA ASP A 41 -21.35 -4.17 -2.53
C ASP A 41 -21.81 -5.10 -1.39
N ARG A 42 -21.11 -6.23 -1.19
CA ARG A 42 -21.37 -7.18 -0.12
C ARG A 42 -20.39 -6.99 1.02
N ARG A 43 -20.90 -7.13 2.25
CA ARG A 43 -20.05 -7.19 3.44
C ARG A 43 -19.22 -8.46 3.41
N LEU A 44 -17.92 -8.31 3.29
CA LEU A 44 -17.00 -9.44 3.14
C LEU A 44 -16.57 -10.02 4.49
N LEU A 45 -16.65 -9.23 5.58
CA LEU A 45 -16.14 -9.61 6.90
C LEU A 45 -17.08 -9.10 7.99
N THR A 46 -17.70 -10.00 8.74
CA THR A 46 -18.76 -9.67 9.71
C THR A 46 -18.50 -10.17 11.13
N ARG A 47 -17.56 -11.11 11.32
CA ARG A 47 -17.28 -11.74 12.61
C ARG A 47 -15.91 -11.34 13.17
N HIS A 48 -15.80 -11.22 14.48
CA HIS A 48 -14.55 -10.88 15.18
C HIS A 48 -13.43 -11.89 14.87
N GLN A 49 -13.71 -13.20 14.82
CA GLN A 49 -12.72 -14.23 14.47
C GLN A 49 -12.20 -14.08 13.04
N GLU A 50 -13.05 -13.67 12.10
CA GLU A 50 -12.64 -13.36 10.74
C GLU A 50 -11.69 -12.16 10.70
N ALA A 51 -11.95 -11.11 11.51
CA ALA A 51 -11.06 -9.95 11.63
C ALA A 51 -9.71 -10.35 12.25
N ALA A 52 -9.70 -11.24 13.25
CA ALA A 52 -8.46 -11.78 13.82
C ALA A 52 -7.65 -12.60 12.78
N ALA A 53 -8.31 -13.48 12.03
CA ALA A 53 -7.67 -14.25 10.95
C ALA A 53 -7.09 -13.32 9.87
N TYR A 54 -7.80 -12.25 9.52
CA TYR A 54 -7.34 -11.21 8.59
C TYR A 54 -6.11 -10.48 9.14
N ALA A 55 -6.14 -10.05 10.42
CA ALA A 55 -5.02 -9.34 11.06
C ALA A 55 -3.73 -10.17 11.04
N ILE A 56 -3.83 -11.49 11.27
CA ILE A 56 -2.67 -12.38 11.21
C ILE A 56 -2.13 -12.54 9.79
N ALA A 57 -3.02 -12.76 8.83
CA ALA A 57 -2.64 -13.27 7.51
C ALA A 57 -2.47 -12.18 6.44
N ARG A 58 -3.14 -11.04 6.58
CA ARG A 58 -3.14 -9.98 5.56
C ARG A 58 -2.53 -8.67 6.04
N MET A 59 -2.73 -8.31 7.30
CA MET A 59 -2.22 -7.04 7.84
C MET A 59 -0.70 -6.87 7.66
N PRO A 60 0.18 -7.91 7.85
CA PRO A 60 1.61 -7.76 7.60
C PRO A 60 1.93 -7.38 6.16
N ALA A 61 1.22 -7.96 5.19
CA ALA A 61 1.39 -7.68 3.77
C ALA A 61 0.95 -6.25 3.42
N THR A 62 -0.23 -5.83 3.89
CA THR A 62 -0.74 -4.46 3.71
C THR A 62 0.19 -3.42 4.35
N TYR A 63 0.63 -3.66 5.60
CA TYR A 63 1.62 -2.81 6.26
C TYR A 63 2.88 -2.65 5.41
N GLY A 64 3.46 -3.76 4.93
CA GLY A 64 4.68 -3.74 4.12
C GLY A 64 4.51 -2.98 2.80
N ALA A 65 3.38 -3.15 2.12
CA ALA A 65 3.05 -2.45 0.88
C ALA A 65 2.90 -0.94 1.10
N VAL A 66 2.11 -0.53 2.10
CA VAL A 66 1.88 0.89 2.42
C VAL A 66 3.18 1.56 2.91
N PHE A 67 3.92 0.91 3.81
CA PHE A 67 5.21 1.43 4.28
C PHE A 67 6.18 1.67 3.10
N THR A 68 6.30 0.72 2.18
CA THR A 68 7.18 0.85 1.02
C THR A 68 6.70 1.98 0.08
N ALA A 69 5.40 2.02 -0.21
CA ALA A 69 4.81 3.04 -1.07
C ALA A 69 4.97 4.45 -0.49
N LEU A 70 4.67 4.61 0.81
CA LEU A 70 4.79 5.89 1.51
C LEU A 70 6.27 6.33 1.61
N SER A 71 7.19 5.41 1.91
CA SER A 71 8.63 5.72 1.92
C SER A 71 9.11 6.26 0.58
N HIS A 72 8.68 5.64 -0.53
CA HIS A 72 9.03 6.11 -1.86
C HIS A 72 8.39 7.48 -2.18
N ALA A 73 7.16 7.73 -1.74
CA ALA A 73 6.48 9.01 -1.93
C ALA A 73 7.17 10.13 -1.14
N LEU A 74 7.47 9.91 0.14
CA LEU A 74 8.15 10.87 1.01
C LEU A 74 9.56 11.21 0.53
N ALA A 75 10.26 10.29 -0.12
CA ALA A 75 11.58 10.55 -0.70
C ALA A 75 11.53 11.54 -1.89
N MET A 76 10.35 11.74 -2.50
CA MET A 76 10.16 12.63 -3.66
C MET A 76 9.71 14.04 -3.26
N THR A 77 9.47 14.31 -1.97
CA THR A 77 8.89 15.56 -1.51
C THR A 77 9.49 15.96 -0.15
N PRO A 78 9.58 17.28 0.15
CA PRO A 78 9.94 17.76 1.49
C PRO A 78 8.78 17.70 2.48
N LEU A 79 7.58 17.28 2.08
CA LEU A 79 6.39 17.22 2.94
C LEU A 79 6.63 16.36 4.19
N ARG A 80 6.04 16.81 5.28
CA ARG A 80 6.03 16.10 6.57
C ARG A 80 4.61 16.14 7.12
N PRO A 81 3.70 15.30 6.54
CA PRO A 81 2.33 15.24 7.01
C PRO A 81 2.25 14.93 8.50
N ALA A 82 1.52 15.75 9.24
CA ALA A 82 1.29 15.56 10.68
C ALA A 82 -0.12 15.02 10.96
N THR A 83 -1.07 15.26 10.06
CA THR A 83 -2.43 14.74 10.15
C THR A 83 -2.66 13.66 9.10
N VAL A 84 -3.24 12.52 9.50
CA VAL A 84 -3.45 11.35 8.63
C VAL A 84 -4.92 10.91 8.66
N LEU A 85 -5.46 10.63 7.48
CA LEU A 85 -6.75 9.99 7.30
C LEU A 85 -6.55 8.66 6.58
N ASP A 86 -6.89 7.56 7.25
CA ASP A 86 -6.86 6.20 6.71
C ASP A 86 -8.27 5.82 6.25
N ALA A 87 -8.50 5.85 4.94
CA ALA A 87 -9.81 5.64 4.32
C ALA A 87 -9.98 4.18 3.90
N GLY A 88 -10.90 3.47 4.55
CA GLY A 88 -11.03 2.02 4.49
C GLY A 88 -9.94 1.36 5.34
N ALA A 89 -9.80 1.82 6.58
CA ALA A 89 -8.68 1.50 7.46
C ALA A 89 -8.55 -0.01 7.80
N GLY A 90 -9.62 -0.77 7.66
CA GLY A 90 -9.61 -2.18 8.00
C GLY A 90 -9.18 -2.42 9.45
N THR A 91 -8.10 -3.15 9.63
CA THR A 91 -7.46 -3.37 10.94
C THR A 91 -6.39 -2.33 11.27
N GLY A 92 -6.27 -1.25 10.50
CA GLY A 92 -5.34 -0.15 10.74
C GLY A 92 -3.92 -0.35 10.21
N ALA A 93 -3.71 -1.26 9.26
CA ALA A 93 -2.37 -1.55 8.73
C ALA A 93 -1.67 -0.32 8.14
N ALA A 94 -2.40 0.53 7.40
CA ALA A 94 -1.86 1.73 6.79
C ALA A 94 -1.54 2.80 7.84
N SER A 95 -2.36 2.91 8.87
CA SER A 95 -2.11 3.80 10.02
C SER A 95 -0.82 3.44 10.76
N TRP A 96 -0.58 2.15 11.03
CA TRP A 96 0.67 1.67 11.62
C TRP A 96 1.89 1.96 10.72
N ALA A 97 1.73 1.81 9.40
CA ALA A 97 2.79 2.11 8.44
C ALA A 97 3.10 3.61 8.37
N ALA A 98 2.07 4.46 8.41
CA ALA A 98 2.23 5.91 8.46
C ALA A 98 2.93 6.35 9.75
N TYR A 99 2.52 5.82 10.91
CA TYR A 99 3.16 6.11 12.19
C TYR A 99 4.67 5.75 12.21
N ALA A 100 5.05 4.66 11.55
CA ALA A 100 6.44 4.24 11.49
C ALA A 100 7.33 5.16 10.63
N LEU A 101 6.75 6.09 9.87
CA LEU A 101 7.45 6.98 8.93
C LEU A 101 7.26 8.47 9.22
N LEU A 102 6.26 8.84 10.03
CA LEU A 102 5.83 10.22 10.24
C LEU A 102 5.61 10.50 11.73
N ASP A 103 5.84 11.74 12.11
CA ASP A 103 5.48 12.25 13.42
C ASP A 103 4.02 12.70 13.41
N ILE A 104 3.11 11.73 13.63
CA ILE A 104 1.66 11.96 13.52
C ILE A 104 1.13 12.65 14.78
N GLU A 105 0.43 13.78 14.59
CA GLU A 105 -0.29 14.52 15.65
C GLU A 105 -1.76 14.08 15.74
N SER A 106 -2.39 13.79 14.59
CA SER A 106 -3.80 13.42 14.51
C SER A 106 -4.03 12.31 13.49
N LEU A 107 -4.84 11.31 13.87
CA LEU A 107 -5.18 10.17 13.04
C LEU A 107 -6.69 9.92 13.04
N VAL A 108 -7.28 9.89 11.86
CA VAL A 108 -8.68 9.52 11.63
C VAL A 108 -8.72 8.25 10.80
N CYS A 109 -9.45 7.23 11.26
CA CYS A 109 -9.67 5.98 10.56
C CYS A 109 -11.14 5.87 10.16
N LEU A 110 -11.41 5.72 8.86
CA LEU A 110 -12.74 5.49 8.31
C LEU A 110 -12.87 4.01 7.94
N GLU A 111 -13.86 3.32 8.49
CA GLU A 111 -14.07 1.89 8.21
C GLU A 111 -15.57 1.57 8.21
N ARG A 112 -16.02 0.80 7.22
CA ARG A 112 -17.42 0.39 7.05
C ARG A 112 -17.78 -0.82 7.93
N GLU A 113 -16.86 -1.77 8.02
CA GLU A 113 -17.09 -3.05 8.68
C GLU A 113 -16.78 -2.96 10.18
N GLY A 114 -17.83 -3.11 11.02
CA GLY A 114 -17.70 -2.97 12.48
C GLY A 114 -16.70 -3.93 13.12
N ALA A 115 -16.59 -5.17 12.62
CA ALA A 115 -15.64 -6.15 13.16
C ALA A 115 -14.17 -5.77 12.83
N MET A 116 -13.92 -5.21 11.64
CA MET A 116 -12.59 -4.69 11.28
C MET A 116 -12.22 -3.48 12.11
N MET A 117 -13.15 -2.53 12.24
CA MET A 117 -12.98 -1.34 13.08
C MET A 117 -12.66 -1.70 14.53
N GLN A 118 -13.42 -2.63 15.13
CA GLN A 118 -13.19 -3.10 16.50
C GLN A 118 -11.80 -3.76 16.64
N MET A 119 -11.42 -4.60 15.70
CA MET A 119 -10.08 -5.21 15.70
C MET A 119 -9.00 -4.15 15.58
N GLY A 120 -9.13 -3.18 14.67
CA GLY A 120 -8.19 -2.08 14.51
C GLY A 120 -8.03 -1.25 15.78
N GLN A 121 -9.12 -0.88 16.42
CA GLN A 121 -9.12 -0.18 17.72
C GLN A 121 -8.37 -0.99 18.79
N THR A 122 -8.65 -2.28 18.88
CA THR A 122 -7.99 -3.17 19.85
C THR A 122 -6.47 -3.27 19.59
N LEU A 123 -6.06 -3.41 18.34
CA LEU A 123 -4.63 -3.46 18.00
C LEU A 123 -3.92 -2.12 18.25
N MET A 124 -4.56 -1.00 17.93
CA MET A 124 -3.99 0.34 18.14
C MET A 124 -3.96 0.76 19.61
N ALA A 125 -4.81 0.21 20.46
CA ALA A 125 -4.79 0.47 21.91
C ALA A 125 -3.46 0.04 22.56
N GLU A 126 -2.75 -0.92 21.98
CA GLU A 126 -1.42 -1.36 22.43
C GLU A 126 -0.27 -0.51 21.84
N GLY A 127 -0.59 0.38 20.92
CA GLY A 127 0.39 1.22 20.23
C GLY A 127 0.74 2.51 20.98
N PRO A 128 1.62 3.32 20.39
CA PRO A 128 1.96 4.64 20.92
C PRO A 128 0.78 5.65 20.86
N PRO A 129 0.91 6.81 21.54
CA PRO A 129 -0.20 7.76 21.70
C PRO A 129 -0.99 8.11 20.44
N PRO A 130 -0.38 8.46 19.29
CA PRO A 130 -1.14 8.81 18.09
C PRO A 130 -2.05 7.69 17.59
N LEU A 131 -1.62 6.43 17.74
CA LEU A 131 -2.44 5.27 17.36
C LEU A 131 -3.54 5.02 18.41
N ARG A 132 -3.21 5.09 19.71
CA ARG A 132 -4.20 4.87 20.78
C ARG A 132 -5.31 5.90 20.80
N THR A 133 -5.02 7.13 20.41
CA THR A 133 -5.99 8.24 20.39
C THR A 133 -6.64 8.44 19.02
N ALA A 134 -6.39 7.53 18.07
CA ALA A 134 -6.95 7.60 16.73
C ALA A 134 -8.50 7.66 16.80
N LYS A 135 -9.07 8.58 16.03
CA LYS A 135 -10.52 8.73 15.91
C LYS A 135 -11.03 7.73 14.87
N TRP A 136 -11.79 6.74 15.32
CA TRP A 136 -12.45 5.80 14.43
C TRP A 136 -13.88 6.24 14.12
N VAL A 137 -14.23 6.26 12.83
CA VAL A 137 -15.55 6.63 12.35
C VAL A 137 -16.08 5.52 11.47
N ARG A 138 -17.26 5.00 11.81
CA ARG A 138 -17.95 4.07 10.91
C ARG A 138 -18.44 4.82 9.69
N HIS A 139 -17.88 4.52 8.54
CA HIS A 139 -18.09 5.29 7.33
C HIS A 139 -18.04 4.43 6.06
N ASP A 140 -18.99 4.67 5.16
CA ASP A 140 -19.00 4.08 3.83
C ASP A 140 -18.57 5.14 2.81
N LEU A 141 -17.40 4.94 2.20
CA LEU A 141 -16.80 5.85 1.23
C LEU A 141 -17.67 6.06 -0.03
N ILE A 142 -18.48 5.04 -0.39
CA ILE A 142 -19.38 5.11 -1.54
C ILE A 142 -20.60 6.00 -1.20
N ALA A 143 -21.24 5.69 -0.07
CA ALA A 143 -22.54 6.27 0.30
C ALA A 143 -22.47 7.71 0.79
N ALA A 144 -21.36 8.15 1.40
CA ALA A 144 -21.25 9.45 2.04
C ALA A 144 -19.95 10.19 1.68
N ASP A 145 -19.95 11.51 1.90
CA ASP A 145 -18.76 12.34 1.74
C ASP A 145 -17.80 12.15 2.92
N ILE A 146 -16.52 12.31 2.67
CA ILE A 146 -15.48 12.13 3.69
C ILE A 146 -15.60 13.23 4.76
N PRO A 147 -15.78 12.86 6.04
CA PRO A 147 -16.14 13.83 7.09
C PRO A 147 -14.95 14.62 7.66
N ALA A 148 -13.75 14.42 7.13
CA ALA A 148 -12.52 15.04 7.64
C ALA A 148 -11.54 15.29 6.51
N ARG A 149 -10.62 16.25 6.72
CA ARG A 149 -9.45 16.50 5.87
C ARG A 149 -8.19 16.18 6.66
N ALA A 150 -7.11 15.87 5.94
CA ALA A 150 -5.81 15.60 6.53
C ALA A 150 -4.69 15.94 5.54
N ASP A 151 -3.48 16.20 6.07
CA ASP A 151 -2.29 16.37 5.25
C ASP A 151 -2.04 15.17 4.33
N LEU A 152 -2.19 13.97 4.88
CA LEU A 152 -2.07 12.70 4.16
C LEU A 152 -3.36 11.90 4.23
N VAL A 153 -3.92 11.60 3.07
CA VAL A 153 -5.00 10.62 2.93
C VAL A 153 -4.42 9.34 2.35
N ILE A 154 -4.70 8.21 2.99
CA ILE A 154 -4.30 6.87 2.51
C ILE A 154 -5.55 6.08 2.21
N ALA A 155 -5.60 5.42 1.04
CA ALA A 155 -6.58 4.38 0.74
C ALA A 155 -5.84 3.14 0.23
N SER A 156 -5.91 2.05 0.99
CA SER A 156 -5.14 0.84 0.70
C SER A 156 -6.04 -0.39 0.57
N TYR A 157 -5.98 -1.04 -0.59
CA TYR A 157 -6.75 -2.24 -0.92
C TYR A 157 -8.28 -2.07 -0.81
N VAL A 158 -8.76 -0.85 -1.02
CA VAL A 158 -10.19 -0.50 -0.90
C VAL A 158 -10.86 -0.23 -2.25
N LEU A 159 -10.12 0.30 -3.22
CA LEU A 159 -10.69 0.63 -4.53
C LEU A 159 -11.10 -0.60 -5.34
N ASN A 160 -10.42 -1.72 -5.12
CA ASN A 160 -10.74 -3.00 -5.76
C ASN A 160 -12.07 -3.61 -5.29
N GLU A 161 -12.66 -3.09 -4.22
CA GLU A 161 -13.97 -3.50 -3.71
C GLU A 161 -15.13 -2.75 -4.38
N MET A 162 -14.85 -1.74 -5.21
CA MET A 162 -15.82 -0.84 -5.80
C MET A 162 -16.03 -1.09 -7.29
N GLN A 163 -17.21 -0.76 -7.80
CA GLN A 163 -17.46 -0.67 -9.23
C GLN A 163 -16.80 0.57 -9.84
N ASP A 164 -16.58 0.59 -11.16
CA ASP A 164 -15.83 1.66 -11.83
C ASP A 164 -16.44 3.06 -11.63
N ALA A 165 -17.77 3.18 -11.70
CA ALA A 165 -18.46 4.45 -11.51
C ALA A 165 -18.38 4.99 -10.08
N GLU A 166 -18.40 4.10 -9.08
CA GLU A 166 -18.25 4.42 -7.67
C GLU A 166 -16.82 4.84 -7.36
N ARG A 167 -15.86 4.07 -7.90
CA ARG A 167 -14.42 4.31 -7.74
C ARG A 167 -14.02 5.72 -8.18
N ALA A 168 -14.52 6.18 -9.33
CA ALA A 168 -14.22 7.51 -9.83
C ALA A 168 -14.67 8.61 -8.84
N LYS A 169 -15.89 8.49 -8.30
CA LYS A 169 -16.41 9.42 -7.29
C LYS A 169 -15.62 9.37 -5.97
N VAL A 170 -15.27 8.17 -5.52
CA VAL A 170 -14.50 7.99 -4.29
C VAL A 170 -13.09 8.57 -4.43
N ILE A 171 -12.42 8.41 -5.58
CA ILE A 171 -11.11 9.01 -5.84
C ILE A 171 -11.18 10.54 -5.73
N GLU A 172 -12.23 11.17 -6.27
CA GLU A 172 -12.44 12.61 -6.14
C GLU A 172 -12.67 13.04 -4.69
N LYS A 173 -13.50 12.29 -3.93
CA LYS A 173 -13.72 12.53 -2.50
C LYS A 173 -12.41 12.42 -1.69
N LEU A 174 -11.62 11.37 -1.95
CA LEU A 174 -10.31 11.17 -1.31
C LEU A 174 -9.33 12.31 -1.63
N TRP A 175 -9.29 12.73 -2.90
CA TRP A 175 -8.48 13.87 -3.31
C TRP A 175 -8.93 15.15 -2.60
N ASN A 176 -10.21 15.44 -2.56
CA ASN A 176 -10.74 16.62 -1.88
C ASN A 176 -10.47 16.64 -0.38
N ALA A 177 -10.33 15.48 0.26
CA ALA A 177 -9.98 15.33 1.66
C ALA A 177 -8.46 15.47 1.95
N ALA A 178 -7.60 15.37 0.92
CA ALA A 178 -6.15 15.46 1.08
C ALA A 178 -5.68 16.91 0.99
N ASP A 179 -5.04 17.43 2.03
CA ASP A 179 -4.49 18.79 2.05
C ASP A 179 -3.11 18.87 1.39
N GLN A 180 -2.29 17.82 1.49
CA GLN A 180 -0.94 17.79 0.92
C GLN A 180 -0.73 16.60 -0.02
N MET A 181 -1.06 15.37 0.42
CA MET A 181 -0.77 14.13 -0.30
C MET A 181 -1.94 13.14 -0.25
N LEU A 182 -2.22 12.50 -1.39
CA LEU A 182 -3.05 11.29 -1.47
C LEU A 182 -2.18 10.10 -1.86
N LEU A 183 -2.26 9.02 -1.09
CA LEU A 183 -1.61 7.74 -1.37
C LEU A 183 -2.66 6.66 -1.60
N LEU A 184 -2.66 6.08 -2.78
CA LEU A 184 -3.47 4.92 -3.16
C LEU A 184 -2.57 3.69 -3.28
N VAL A 185 -2.97 2.57 -2.67
CA VAL A 185 -2.24 1.29 -2.76
C VAL A 185 -3.22 0.18 -3.09
N GLU A 186 -2.94 -0.61 -4.13
CA GLU A 186 -3.80 -1.67 -4.63
C GLU A 186 -3.02 -2.96 -4.94
N PRO A 187 -3.68 -4.10 -5.11
CA PRO A 187 -2.98 -5.35 -5.47
C PRO A 187 -2.14 -5.18 -6.74
N GLY A 188 -0.94 -5.77 -6.76
CA GLY A 188 -0.04 -5.77 -7.92
C GLY A 188 -0.49 -6.71 -9.05
N THR A 189 -1.77 -6.70 -9.37
CA THR A 189 -2.44 -7.46 -10.42
C THR A 189 -2.72 -6.59 -11.64
N PRO A 190 -3.02 -7.17 -12.83
CA PRO A 190 -3.48 -6.38 -13.98
C PRO A 190 -4.68 -5.49 -13.65
N ALA A 191 -5.64 -6.00 -12.87
CA ALA A 191 -6.83 -5.23 -12.47
C ALA A 191 -6.46 -4.04 -11.56
N GLY A 192 -5.64 -4.25 -10.52
CA GLY A 192 -5.20 -3.17 -9.63
C GLY A 192 -4.38 -2.12 -10.36
N TYR A 193 -3.54 -2.54 -11.31
CA TYR A 193 -2.82 -1.62 -12.19
C TYR A 193 -3.77 -0.76 -13.03
N ALA A 194 -4.75 -1.39 -13.71
CA ALA A 194 -5.72 -0.66 -14.53
C ALA A 194 -6.53 0.35 -13.71
N GLN A 195 -6.96 -0.05 -12.50
CA GLN A 195 -7.69 0.83 -11.57
C GLN A 195 -6.85 2.07 -11.18
N LEU A 196 -5.57 1.87 -10.85
CA LEU A 196 -4.69 2.99 -10.50
C LEU A 196 -4.30 3.83 -11.72
N MET A 197 -4.28 3.29 -12.93
CA MET A 197 -4.08 4.09 -14.15
C MET A 197 -5.28 5.00 -14.43
N ASN A 198 -6.50 4.52 -14.21
CA ASN A 198 -7.71 5.35 -14.28
C ASN A 198 -7.70 6.45 -13.19
N ALA A 199 -7.35 6.08 -11.95
CA ALA A 199 -7.18 7.03 -10.85
C ALA A 199 -6.13 8.10 -11.17
N ARG A 200 -4.98 7.70 -11.73
CA ARG A 200 -3.91 8.60 -12.15
C ARG A 200 -4.40 9.61 -13.17
N GLN A 201 -5.14 9.18 -14.18
CA GLN A 201 -5.68 10.07 -15.20
C GLN A 201 -6.66 11.09 -14.59
N ALA A 202 -7.59 10.63 -13.76
CA ALA A 202 -8.57 11.50 -13.09
C ALA A 202 -7.87 12.53 -12.18
N LEU A 203 -6.92 12.11 -11.37
CA LEU A 203 -6.19 13.00 -10.46
C LEU A 203 -5.34 14.03 -11.19
N LEU A 204 -4.71 13.66 -12.31
CA LEU A 204 -4.00 14.63 -13.16
C LEU A 204 -4.94 15.68 -13.76
N GLN A 205 -6.16 15.28 -14.16
CA GLN A 205 -7.20 16.23 -14.64
C GLN A 205 -7.70 17.17 -13.53
N LEU A 206 -7.65 16.70 -12.27
CA LEU A 206 -7.96 17.52 -11.08
C LEU A 206 -6.77 18.37 -10.61
N GLY A 207 -5.69 18.45 -11.38
CA GLY A 207 -4.52 19.28 -11.09
C GLY A 207 -3.52 18.69 -10.10
N ALA A 208 -3.58 17.39 -9.81
CA ALA A 208 -2.64 16.72 -8.93
C ALA A 208 -1.26 16.58 -9.57
N PHE A 209 -0.20 16.64 -8.76
CA PHE A 209 1.17 16.39 -9.16
C PHE A 209 1.60 14.97 -8.74
N LEU A 210 2.24 14.24 -9.67
CA LEU A 210 2.73 12.88 -9.38
C LEU A 210 4.00 12.95 -8.52
N ALA A 211 3.97 12.32 -7.33
CA ALA A 211 5.14 12.12 -6.50
C ALA A 211 5.82 10.77 -6.81
N ALA A 212 5.07 9.67 -6.81
CA ALA A 212 5.57 8.32 -7.05
C ALA A 212 4.43 7.38 -7.51
N PRO A 213 4.75 6.28 -8.20
CA PRO A 213 6.05 5.81 -8.65
C PRO A 213 6.46 6.42 -9.99
N CYS A 214 5.51 7.02 -10.73
CA CYS A 214 5.71 7.45 -12.12
C CYS A 214 6.73 8.60 -12.21
N PRO A 215 7.76 8.49 -13.06
CA PRO A 215 8.73 9.58 -13.24
C PRO A 215 8.19 10.72 -14.13
N HIS A 216 7.05 10.56 -14.80
CA HIS A 216 6.45 11.55 -15.68
C HIS A 216 4.92 11.50 -15.65
N ALA A 217 4.29 12.62 -16.09
CA ALA A 217 2.83 12.74 -16.19
C ALA A 217 2.26 12.30 -17.56
N SER A 218 3.11 12.02 -18.56
CA SER A 218 2.72 11.51 -19.88
C SER A 218 2.03 10.15 -19.78
N ALA A 219 1.47 9.66 -20.90
CA ALA A 219 0.88 8.31 -20.95
C ALA A 219 1.83 7.24 -20.43
N CYS A 220 1.30 6.23 -19.75
CA CYS A 220 2.13 5.15 -19.22
C CYS A 220 2.71 4.32 -20.36
N PRO A 221 4.05 4.09 -20.40
CA PRO A 221 4.71 3.40 -21.49
C PRO A 221 4.69 1.87 -21.36
N MET A 222 4.00 1.32 -20.35
CA MET A 222 3.91 -0.13 -20.19
C MET A 222 3.21 -0.77 -21.40
N PRO A 223 3.74 -1.89 -21.94
CA PRO A 223 3.08 -2.62 -23.01
C PRO A 223 1.67 -3.12 -22.62
N PRO A 224 0.75 -3.28 -23.59
CA PRO A 224 -0.65 -3.65 -23.29
C PRO A 224 -0.85 -4.98 -22.54
N HIS A 225 0.12 -5.89 -22.65
CA HIS A 225 0.09 -7.22 -22.01
C HIS A 225 0.93 -7.29 -20.73
N ASP A 226 1.48 -6.16 -20.30
CA ASP A 226 2.31 -6.06 -19.09
C ASP A 226 1.80 -4.94 -18.17
N TRP A 227 2.18 -4.97 -16.90
CA TRP A 227 1.75 -3.99 -15.92
C TRP A 227 2.83 -3.66 -14.90
N CYS A 228 2.86 -2.40 -14.47
CA CYS A 228 3.74 -1.94 -13.40
C CYS A 228 3.25 -2.48 -12.05
N HIS A 229 4.16 -3.09 -11.30
CA HIS A 229 3.92 -3.52 -9.92
C HIS A 229 5.22 -3.59 -9.14
N PHE A 230 5.12 -3.47 -7.83
CA PHE A 230 6.23 -3.52 -6.90
C PHE A 230 6.06 -4.70 -5.95
N LYS A 231 7.11 -4.98 -5.19
CA LYS A 231 7.12 -6.11 -4.28
C LYS A 231 7.81 -5.73 -2.98
N CYS A 232 7.19 -6.04 -1.85
CA CYS A 232 7.83 -5.99 -0.55
C CYS A 232 7.86 -7.39 0.08
N ARG A 233 8.90 -7.64 0.85
CA ARG A 233 9.06 -8.89 1.60
C ARG A 233 8.73 -8.67 3.07
N VAL A 234 7.79 -9.46 3.58
CA VAL A 234 7.39 -9.44 4.98
C VAL A 234 7.66 -10.79 5.63
N PRO A 235 8.17 -10.84 6.87
CA PRO A 235 8.36 -12.09 7.59
C PRO A 235 7.01 -12.68 7.98
N ARG A 236 6.92 -14.01 7.95
CA ARG A 236 5.78 -14.76 8.47
C ARG A 236 6.07 -15.23 9.89
N SER A 237 5.18 -14.91 10.83
CA SER A 237 5.18 -15.54 12.14
C SER A 237 4.96 -17.06 12.02
N ARG A 238 5.22 -17.82 13.08
CA ARG A 238 4.94 -19.26 13.10
C ARG A 238 3.46 -19.53 12.77
N LEU A 239 2.56 -18.79 13.40
CA LEU A 239 1.12 -18.93 13.18
C LEU A 239 0.72 -18.54 11.77
N HIS A 240 1.25 -17.45 11.23
CA HIS A 240 0.99 -17.04 9.85
C HIS A 240 1.37 -18.16 8.86
N ARG A 241 2.54 -18.80 9.04
CA ARG A 241 2.95 -19.95 8.21
C ARG A 241 1.98 -21.10 8.30
N GLN A 242 1.56 -21.46 9.51
CA GLN A 242 0.61 -22.54 9.74
C GLN A 242 -0.75 -22.27 9.09
N LEU A 243 -1.29 -21.05 9.24
CA LEU A 243 -2.60 -20.67 8.68
C LEU A 243 -2.64 -20.69 7.14
N LYS A 244 -1.52 -20.34 6.50
CA LYS A 244 -1.40 -20.30 5.03
C LYS A 244 -0.72 -21.53 4.41
N ASP A 245 -0.46 -22.58 5.19
CA ASP A 245 0.34 -23.75 4.78
C ASP A 245 1.68 -23.35 4.13
N GLY A 246 2.28 -22.28 4.64
CA GLY A 246 3.48 -21.69 4.07
C GLY A 246 4.75 -22.37 4.54
N THR A 247 5.58 -22.86 3.61
CA THR A 247 6.87 -23.52 3.90
C THR A 247 8.00 -22.52 4.17
N VAL A 248 7.95 -21.34 3.56
CA VAL A 248 9.00 -20.32 3.69
C VAL A 248 8.70 -19.30 4.79
N PRO A 249 9.74 -18.74 5.46
CA PRO A 249 9.56 -17.82 6.59
C PRO A 249 9.18 -16.39 6.20
N TYR A 250 8.84 -16.15 4.94
CA TYR A 250 8.46 -14.85 4.41
C TYR A 250 7.34 -14.94 3.38
N GLU A 251 6.73 -13.80 3.09
CA GLU A 251 5.79 -13.59 1.99
C GLU A 251 6.24 -12.39 1.17
N ASP A 252 6.21 -12.53 -0.14
CA ASP A 252 6.44 -11.43 -1.08
C ASP A 252 5.06 -10.89 -1.51
N GLU A 253 4.67 -9.75 -0.95
CA GLU A 253 3.45 -9.05 -1.36
C GLU A 253 3.73 -8.23 -2.62
N LYS A 254 2.91 -8.46 -3.65
CA LYS A 254 2.90 -7.66 -4.87
C LYS A 254 1.83 -6.59 -4.76
N PHE A 255 2.22 -5.34 -4.96
CA PHE A 255 1.33 -4.19 -4.90
C PHE A 255 1.62 -3.21 -6.02
N MET A 256 0.64 -2.37 -6.32
CA MET A 256 0.78 -1.16 -7.12
C MET A 256 0.37 0.02 -6.26
N TYR A 257 0.97 1.20 -6.50
CA TYR A 257 0.61 2.39 -5.75
C TYR A 257 0.68 3.64 -6.61
N LEU A 258 0.00 4.69 -6.14
CA LEU A 258 0.02 6.01 -6.71
C LEU A 258 0.05 7.03 -5.57
N ALA A 259 1.07 7.87 -5.53
CA ALA A 259 1.15 9.01 -4.64
C ALA A 259 1.10 10.30 -5.45
N VAL A 260 0.21 11.19 -5.07
CA VAL A 260 0.04 12.50 -5.68
C VAL A 260 0.02 13.59 -4.62
N THR A 261 0.47 14.80 -5.00
CA THR A 261 0.58 15.96 -4.11
C THR A 261 -0.20 17.15 -4.65
N ARG A 262 -0.57 18.07 -3.77
CA ARG A 262 -1.21 19.36 -4.14
C ARG A 262 -0.23 20.30 -4.82
N GLU A 263 1.00 20.28 -4.37
CA GLU A 263 2.06 21.14 -4.90
C GLU A 263 3.06 20.32 -5.74
N PRO A 264 3.77 20.97 -6.67
CA PRO A 264 4.84 20.34 -7.43
C PRO A 264 5.90 19.71 -6.51
N CYS A 265 6.38 18.53 -6.87
CA CYS A 265 7.45 17.85 -6.16
C CYS A 265 8.54 17.36 -7.12
N ARG A 266 9.66 16.90 -6.56
CA ARG A 266 10.74 16.30 -7.33
C ARG A 266 10.22 15.08 -8.08
N ARG A 267 10.69 14.86 -9.29
CA ARG A 267 10.45 13.65 -10.05
C ARG A 267 11.75 12.87 -10.19
N ALA A 268 11.65 11.55 -10.15
CA ALA A 268 12.77 10.71 -10.52
C ALA A 268 13.03 10.81 -12.02
N ASP A 269 14.28 10.73 -12.47
CA ASP A 269 14.60 10.63 -13.90
C ASP A 269 14.05 9.32 -14.48
N ALA A 270 14.21 8.24 -13.72
CA ALA A 270 13.68 6.93 -14.05
C ALA A 270 13.25 6.17 -12.80
N ARG A 271 12.34 5.20 -12.99
CA ARG A 271 11.91 4.25 -11.95
C ARG A 271 12.28 2.83 -12.36
N ILE A 272 12.93 2.09 -11.48
CA ILE A 272 13.22 0.66 -11.69
C ILE A 272 11.91 -0.12 -11.56
N VAL A 273 11.46 -0.73 -12.66
CA VAL A 273 10.13 -1.38 -12.74
C VAL A 273 10.18 -2.89 -12.63
N ARG A 274 11.38 -3.48 -12.67
CA ARG A 274 11.60 -4.92 -12.48
C ARG A 274 12.75 -5.17 -11.51
N HIS A 275 12.79 -6.40 -10.99
CA HIS A 275 13.92 -6.81 -10.15
C HIS A 275 15.22 -6.74 -10.97
N PRO A 276 16.28 -6.05 -10.48
CA PRO A 276 17.56 -6.01 -11.16
C PRO A 276 18.12 -7.41 -11.40
N LEU A 277 18.55 -7.69 -12.63
CA LEU A 277 19.16 -8.96 -12.98
C LEU A 277 20.66 -8.85 -12.82
N THR A 278 21.22 -9.71 -11.94
CA THR A 278 22.66 -9.77 -11.68
C THR A 278 23.28 -10.93 -12.43
N ASP A 279 24.25 -10.61 -13.26
CA ASP A 279 25.10 -11.55 -13.97
C ASP A 279 26.58 -11.28 -13.66
N LYS A 280 27.49 -12.14 -14.10
CA LYS A 280 28.92 -11.99 -13.83
C LYS A 280 29.45 -10.63 -14.35
N GLY A 281 29.65 -9.70 -13.42
CA GLY A 281 30.19 -8.36 -13.72
C GLY A 281 29.21 -7.38 -14.37
N LYS A 282 27.91 -7.71 -14.42
CA LYS A 282 26.86 -6.89 -15.03
C LYS A 282 25.59 -6.87 -14.18
N ILE A 283 24.93 -5.71 -14.09
CA ILE A 283 23.59 -5.54 -13.54
C ILE A 283 22.71 -4.97 -14.64
N SER A 284 21.64 -5.67 -14.97
CA SER A 284 20.66 -5.19 -15.94
C SER A 284 19.44 -4.63 -15.21
N LEU A 285 19.09 -3.38 -15.51
CA LEU A 285 17.94 -2.65 -14.97
C LEU A 285 16.89 -2.48 -16.06
N GLU A 286 15.62 -2.58 -15.69
CA GLU A 286 14.50 -2.17 -16.53
C GLU A 286 13.88 -0.91 -15.95
N LEU A 287 13.89 0.16 -16.73
CA LEU A 287 13.60 1.52 -16.30
C LEU A 287 12.37 2.06 -17.02
N CYS A 288 11.44 2.62 -16.24
CA CYS A 288 10.41 3.52 -16.77
C CYS A 288 11.01 4.92 -16.82
N THR A 289 11.02 5.54 -18.00
CA THR A 289 11.54 6.89 -18.27
C THR A 289 10.53 7.71 -19.07
N LEU A 290 10.76 9.02 -19.20
CA LEU A 290 9.93 9.88 -20.06
C LEU A 290 9.88 9.38 -21.52
N GLN A 291 10.93 8.71 -22.01
CA GLN A 291 11.03 8.19 -23.36
C GLN A 291 10.52 6.76 -23.50
N GLY A 292 9.96 6.16 -22.44
CA GLY A 292 9.44 4.80 -22.49
C GLY A 292 10.13 3.83 -21.53
N ILE A 293 9.85 2.54 -21.71
CA ILE A 293 10.56 1.47 -20.99
C ILE A 293 11.91 1.22 -21.65
N ARG A 294 12.98 1.32 -20.87
CA ARG A 294 14.36 1.13 -21.32
C ARG A 294 15.10 0.11 -20.49
N LYS A 295 16.03 -0.61 -21.11
CA LYS A 295 17.01 -1.44 -20.41
C LYS A 295 18.32 -0.67 -20.28
N ALA A 296 18.94 -0.75 -19.10
CA ALA A 296 20.26 -0.21 -18.81
C ALA A 296 21.14 -1.32 -18.22
N ASP A 297 22.29 -1.55 -18.86
CA ASP A 297 23.30 -2.49 -18.38
C ASP A 297 24.44 -1.72 -17.72
N VAL A 298 24.69 -2.00 -16.44
CA VAL A 298 25.76 -1.38 -15.66
C VAL A 298 26.84 -2.44 -15.42
N HIS A 299 28.05 -2.16 -15.86
CA HIS A 299 29.18 -3.08 -15.83
C HIS A 299 30.14 -2.80 -14.66
N LYS A 300 30.89 -3.81 -14.23
CA LYS A 300 31.89 -3.67 -13.15
C LYS A 300 32.89 -2.55 -13.40
N LYS A 301 33.22 -2.28 -14.67
CA LYS A 301 34.11 -1.17 -15.08
C LYS A 301 33.56 0.22 -14.76
N ASP A 302 32.23 0.36 -14.60
CA ASP A 302 31.54 1.61 -14.33
C ASP A 302 31.65 2.03 -12.84
N GLY A 303 32.49 1.33 -12.06
CA GLY A 303 32.97 1.79 -10.76
C GLY A 303 31.88 2.08 -9.73
N ALA A 304 31.65 3.36 -9.43
CA ALA A 304 30.67 3.80 -8.43
C ALA A 304 29.23 3.48 -8.86
N LEU A 305 28.91 3.62 -10.14
CA LEU A 305 27.58 3.29 -10.68
C LEU A 305 27.26 1.80 -10.50
N TYR A 306 28.23 0.91 -10.75
CA TYR A 306 28.05 -0.51 -10.50
C TYR A 306 27.80 -0.84 -9.02
N LYS A 307 28.51 -0.16 -8.10
CA LYS A 307 28.28 -0.32 -6.65
C LYS A 307 26.88 0.12 -6.25
N ARG A 308 26.34 1.19 -6.86
CA ARG A 308 24.97 1.67 -6.68
C ARG A 308 23.97 0.66 -7.24
N ALA A 309 24.17 0.19 -8.51
CA ALA A 309 23.29 -0.76 -9.18
C ALA A 309 23.12 -2.08 -8.42
N ARG A 310 24.15 -2.54 -7.69
CA ARG A 310 24.07 -3.74 -6.84
C ARG A 310 23.14 -3.62 -5.61
N LYS A 311 22.79 -2.40 -5.20
CA LYS A 311 22.00 -2.14 -4.00
C LYS A 311 20.55 -1.80 -4.28
N VAL A 312 20.25 -1.35 -5.49
CA VAL A 312 18.91 -0.92 -5.86
C VAL A 312 17.94 -2.10 -6.03
N LYS A 313 16.66 -1.80 -5.85
CA LYS A 313 15.56 -2.74 -5.92
C LYS A 313 14.49 -2.24 -6.90
N CYS A 314 13.58 -3.10 -7.28
CA CYS A 314 12.37 -2.70 -7.97
C CYS A 314 11.62 -1.66 -7.11
N GLY A 315 11.25 -0.54 -7.73
CA GLY A 315 10.62 0.59 -7.06
C GLY A 315 11.56 1.75 -6.72
N ASP A 316 12.86 1.52 -6.66
CA ASP A 316 13.83 2.59 -6.42
C ASP A 316 13.92 3.54 -7.63
N GLU A 317 14.30 4.77 -7.38
CA GLU A 317 14.65 5.73 -8.41
C GLU A 317 16.03 5.43 -8.99
N TRP A 318 16.20 5.78 -10.26
CA TRP A 318 17.46 5.69 -10.97
C TRP A 318 17.75 7.00 -11.69
N GLU A 319 18.91 7.58 -11.43
CA GLU A 319 19.41 8.74 -12.20
C GLU A 319 19.96 8.24 -13.52
N THR A 320 19.43 8.75 -14.61
CA THR A 320 19.99 8.52 -15.94
C THR A 320 21.11 9.52 -16.15
N GLU A 321 22.30 9.02 -16.56
CA GLU A 321 23.36 9.92 -17.04
C GLU A 321 22.82 10.75 -18.20
N SER A 322 22.88 12.08 -18.07
CA SER A 322 22.50 13.06 -19.08
C SER A 322 23.44 12.96 -20.29
#